data_7bdb7df0f530f3e663c63673c57bf6d3
#
_entry.id   7bdb7df0f530f3e663c63673c57bf6d3
#
_cell.length_a   1.000
_cell.length_b   1.000
_cell.length_c   1.000
_cell.angle_alpha   90.00
_cell.angle_beta   90.00
_cell.angle_gamma   90.00
#
_symmetry.space_group_name_H-M   'P 1'
#
loop_
_entity.id
_entity.type
_entity.pdbx_description
1 polymer ?
#
loop_
_entity_poly.entity_id
_entity_poly.type
_entity_poly.pdbx_seq_one_letter_code
_entity_poly.pdbx_strand_id
1 'polypeptide(L)'
;QWQKLKPILLDLNIYDKPSLKETFLGIIYRLKTGCPWRYLPNCYGKANIVFKAFRRWSASGLFYRLFKRLIKNADMEWVSIDATHIRAHQSSAGAAGGDCQHIAKSVGGNSSKIHLAVDAHGNPIEFIVGDGVTHDIKIAPALLGLLDLKGTEFLNADKGYDSEAFRELIHSRGVHAIIPRKKNAKTSNGHMDWLIYQA
;
A
#
# COMPACT_ATOMS: atom_id res chain seq x y z
N GLN A 1 -5.96 -19.09 11.03
CA GLN A 1 -5.34 -18.19 10.02
C GLN A 1 -4.48 -18.99 9.03
N TRP A 2 -3.53 -19.85 9.48
CA TRP A 2 -2.67 -20.62 8.57
C TRP A 2 -3.45 -21.53 7.62
N GLN A 3 -4.51 -22.19 8.10
CA GLN A 3 -5.36 -23.05 7.27
C GLN A 3 -6.02 -22.30 6.10
N LYS A 4 -6.32 -21.01 6.29
CA LYS A 4 -6.85 -20.15 5.21
C LYS A 4 -5.76 -19.64 4.27
N LEU A 5 -4.56 -19.39 4.79
CA LEU A 5 -3.46 -18.82 4.03
C LEU A 5 -2.73 -19.85 3.16
N LYS A 6 -2.52 -21.07 3.68
CA LYS A 6 -1.79 -22.13 2.98
C LYS A 6 -2.33 -22.42 1.57
N PRO A 7 -3.65 -22.65 1.37
CA PRO A 7 -4.20 -22.88 0.03
C PRO A 7 -3.89 -21.73 -0.94
N ILE A 8 -3.97 -20.47 -0.48
CA ILE A 8 -3.67 -19.30 -1.32
C ILE A 8 -2.21 -19.29 -1.75
N LEU A 9 -1.27 -19.65 -0.86
CA LEU A 9 0.14 -19.75 -1.20
C LEU A 9 0.40 -20.84 -2.24
N LEU A 10 -0.26 -22.00 -2.12
CA LEU A 10 -0.15 -23.09 -3.09
C LEU A 10 -0.71 -22.69 -4.47
N ASP A 11 -1.86 -22.02 -4.52
CA ASP A 11 -2.45 -21.45 -5.74
C ASP A 11 -1.52 -20.42 -6.42
N LEU A 12 -0.69 -19.75 -5.62
CA LEU A 12 0.33 -18.81 -6.11
C LEU A 12 1.65 -19.50 -6.50
N ASN A 13 1.62 -20.82 -6.70
CA ASN A 13 2.75 -21.67 -7.09
C ASN A 13 3.89 -21.72 -6.06
N ILE A 14 3.57 -21.65 -4.78
CA ILE A 14 4.53 -21.91 -3.71
C ILE A 14 4.52 -23.39 -3.40
N TYR A 15 5.68 -24.02 -3.49
CA TYR A 15 5.85 -25.44 -3.23
C TYR A 15 5.54 -25.78 -1.76
N ASP A 16 4.71 -26.82 -1.55
CA ASP A 16 4.33 -27.30 -0.22
C ASP A 16 5.48 -28.06 0.45
N LYS A 17 6.27 -27.34 1.24
CA LYS A 17 7.33 -27.93 2.07
C LYS A 17 6.86 -28.08 3.51
N PRO A 18 7.33 -29.08 4.24
CA PRO A 18 7.04 -29.20 5.69
C PRO A 18 7.35 -27.92 6.48
N SER A 19 8.41 -27.19 6.09
CA SER A 19 8.84 -25.94 6.73
C SER A 19 8.22 -24.67 6.11
N LEU A 20 7.17 -24.78 5.29
CA LEU A 20 6.57 -23.62 4.62
C LEU A 20 6.00 -22.61 5.62
N LYS A 21 5.31 -23.12 6.64
CA LYS A 21 4.70 -22.30 7.69
C LYS A 21 5.75 -21.51 8.46
N GLU A 22 6.78 -22.18 8.92
CA GLU A 22 7.88 -21.58 9.69
C GLU A 22 8.62 -20.55 8.84
N THR A 23 8.90 -20.87 7.58
CA THR A 23 9.53 -19.94 6.64
C THR A 23 8.69 -18.67 6.45
N PHE A 24 7.37 -18.82 6.23
CA PHE A 24 6.48 -17.67 6.05
C PHE A 24 6.39 -16.83 7.33
N LEU A 25 6.19 -17.47 8.48
CA LEU A 25 6.13 -16.79 9.78
C LEU A 25 7.46 -16.10 10.12
N GLY A 26 8.60 -16.68 9.77
CA GLY A 26 9.91 -16.07 9.92
C GLY A 26 10.07 -14.79 9.10
N ILE A 27 9.54 -14.76 7.88
CA ILE A 27 9.51 -13.54 7.06
C ILE A 27 8.64 -12.48 7.75
N ILE A 28 7.41 -12.83 8.18
CA ILE A 28 6.51 -11.90 8.88
C ILE A 28 7.15 -11.38 10.17
N TYR A 29 7.78 -12.26 10.94
CA TYR A 29 8.50 -11.87 12.16
C TYR A 29 9.59 -10.83 11.86
N ARG A 30 10.41 -11.09 10.84
CA ARG A 30 11.46 -10.15 10.40
C ARG A 30 10.86 -8.80 9.97
N LEU A 31 9.79 -8.80 9.18
CA LEU A 31 9.14 -7.58 8.71
C LEU A 31 8.53 -6.78 9.88
N LYS A 32 7.93 -7.47 10.85
CA LYS A 32 7.31 -6.84 12.01
C LYS A 32 8.33 -6.26 13.00
N THR A 33 9.44 -6.98 13.24
CA THR A 33 10.42 -6.61 14.29
C THR A 33 11.57 -5.75 13.77
N GLY A 34 11.82 -5.76 12.45
CA GLY A 34 12.99 -5.09 11.87
C GLY A 34 14.33 -5.76 12.19
N CYS A 35 14.38 -6.89 12.91
CA CYS A 35 15.63 -7.53 13.34
C CYS A 35 16.52 -7.90 12.14
N PRO A 36 17.85 -7.84 12.24
CA PRO A 36 18.73 -8.37 11.21
C PRO A 36 18.45 -9.86 10.95
N TRP A 37 18.56 -10.31 9.68
CA TRP A 37 18.28 -11.70 9.31
C TRP A 37 19.04 -12.72 10.16
N ARG A 38 20.29 -12.45 10.52
CA ARG A 38 21.12 -13.33 11.35
C ARG A 38 20.59 -13.56 12.76
N TYR A 39 19.70 -12.67 13.24
CA TYR A 39 19.07 -12.77 14.57
C TYR A 39 17.64 -13.34 14.50
N LEU A 40 17.26 -13.91 13.35
CA LEU A 40 15.98 -14.60 13.24
C LEU A 40 15.97 -15.80 14.20
N PRO A 41 14.95 -15.95 15.07
CA PRO A 41 14.82 -17.08 15.98
C PRO A 41 14.84 -18.43 15.25
N ASN A 42 15.55 -19.41 15.81
CA ASN A 42 15.73 -20.74 15.19
C ASN A 42 14.42 -21.52 14.99
N CYS A 43 13.36 -21.19 15.74
CA CYS A 43 12.01 -21.79 15.56
C CYS A 43 11.42 -21.54 14.15
N TYR A 44 11.90 -20.52 13.43
CA TYR A 44 11.50 -20.24 12.05
C TYR A 44 12.43 -20.91 11.01
N GLY A 45 13.42 -21.69 11.47
CA GLY A 45 14.40 -22.34 10.62
C GLY A 45 15.67 -21.52 10.42
N LYS A 46 16.57 -22.03 9.56
CA LYS A 46 17.85 -21.36 9.30
C LYS A 46 17.65 -20.02 8.62
N ALA A 47 18.19 -18.94 9.18
CA ALA A 47 18.03 -17.56 8.69
C ALA A 47 18.33 -17.41 7.18
N ASN A 48 19.37 -18.06 6.67
CA ASN A 48 19.70 -18.05 5.24
C ASN A 48 18.62 -18.65 4.34
N ILE A 49 17.90 -19.68 4.81
CA ILE A 49 16.81 -20.33 4.05
C ILE A 49 15.65 -19.38 3.97
N VAL A 50 15.27 -18.77 5.09
CA VAL A 50 14.17 -17.80 5.18
C VAL A 50 14.49 -16.56 4.34
N PHE A 51 15.73 -16.04 4.42
CA PHE A 51 16.18 -14.91 3.61
C PHE A 51 16.12 -15.18 2.09
N LYS A 52 16.61 -16.37 1.65
CA LYS A 52 16.54 -16.78 0.24
C LYS A 52 15.10 -16.91 -0.23
N ALA A 53 14.19 -17.42 0.61
CA ALA A 53 12.76 -17.49 0.31
C ALA A 53 12.16 -16.09 0.15
N PHE A 54 12.45 -15.19 1.10
CA PHE A 54 12.01 -13.79 1.03
C PHE A 54 12.47 -13.12 -0.26
N ARG A 55 13.76 -13.20 -0.61
CA ARG A 55 14.28 -12.61 -1.86
C ARG A 55 13.59 -13.16 -3.10
N ARG A 56 13.44 -14.49 -3.20
CA ARG A 56 12.77 -15.12 -4.33
C ARG A 56 11.30 -14.71 -4.44
N TRP A 57 10.59 -14.68 -3.33
CA TRP A 57 9.17 -14.31 -3.29
C TRP A 57 8.95 -12.83 -3.57
N SER A 58 9.84 -11.97 -3.09
CA SER A 58 9.83 -10.54 -3.44
C SER A 58 10.07 -10.32 -4.94
N ALA A 59 11.11 -10.94 -5.49
CA ALA A 59 11.45 -10.81 -6.91
C ALA A 59 10.34 -11.34 -7.84
N SER A 60 9.57 -12.36 -7.41
CA SER A 60 8.44 -12.89 -8.18
C SER A 60 7.14 -12.09 -8.01
N GLY A 61 7.13 -11.02 -7.20
CA GLY A 61 5.90 -10.26 -6.90
C GLY A 61 4.87 -11.03 -6.07
N LEU A 62 5.29 -12.13 -5.40
CA LEU A 62 4.37 -12.99 -4.63
C LEU A 62 3.59 -12.21 -3.58
N PHE A 63 4.25 -11.32 -2.84
CA PHE A 63 3.60 -10.59 -1.74
C PHE A 63 2.48 -9.69 -2.24
N TYR A 64 2.63 -9.03 -3.38
CA TYR A 64 1.56 -8.24 -3.99
C TYR A 64 0.40 -9.12 -4.47
N ARG A 65 0.70 -10.24 -5.14
CA ARG A 65 -0.34 -11.19 -5.56
C ARG A 65 -1.08 -11.81 -4.37
N LEU A 66 -0.36 -12.10 -3.28
CA LEU A 66 -0.96 -12.58 -2.03
C LEU A 66 -1.87 -11.51 -1.42
N PHE A 67 -1.40 -10.26 -1.35
CA PHE A 67 -2.19 -9.13 -0.90
C PHE A 67 -3.50 -9.03 -1.69
N LYS A 68 -3.46 -9.03 -3.02
CA LYS A 68 -4.67 -9.00 -3.87
C LYS A 68 -5.61 -10.20 -3.67
N ARG A 69 -5.08 -11.37 -3.30
CA ARG A 69 -5.90 -12.54 -2.97
C ARG A 69 -6.58 -12.46 -1.59
N LEU A 70 -6.04 -11.68 -0.68
CA LEU A 70 -6.58 -11.50 0.67
C LEU A 70 -7.71 -10.46 0.73
N ILE A 71 -7.81 -9.57 -0.24
CA ILE A 71 -8.81 -8.47 -0.33
C ILE A 71 -10.17 -8.97 -0.90
N LYS A 72 -10.54 -10.22 -0.76
CA LYS A 72 -11.72 -10.78 -1.44
C LYS A 72 -13.07 -10.19 -1.05
N ASN A 73 -13.18 -9.52 0.10
CA ASN A 73 -14.43 -9.04 0.68
C ASN A 73 -14.27 -7.57 1.13
N ALA A 74 -13.65 -6.74 0.29
CA ALA A 74 -13.58 -5.30 0.55
C ALA A 74 -14.98 -4.70 0.52
N ASP A 75 -15.32 -3.88 1.50
CA ASP A 75 -16.51 -3.06 1.47
C ASP A 75 -16.23 -1.80 0.63
N MET A 76 -16.68 -1.86 -0.60
CA MET A 76 -16.39 -0.83 -1.60
C MET A 76 -17.41 0.32 -1.62
N GLU A 77 -18.32 0.40 -0.65
CA GLU A 77 -19.27 1.53 -0.56
C GLU A 77 -18.51 2.87 -0.51
N TRP A 78 -17.45 2.90 0.30
CA TRP A 78 -16.56 4.06 0.41
C TRP A 78 -15.11 3.64 0.15
N VAL A 79 -14.38 4.52 -0.49
CA VAL A 79 -12.93 4.36 -0.65
C VAL A 79 -12.25 5.61 -0.10
N SER A 80 -11.26 5.44 0.75
CA SER A 80 -10.44 6.55 1.22
C SER A 80 -9.01 6.42 0.69
N ILE A 81 -8.45 7.54 0.22
CA ILE A 81 -7.07 7.63 -0.28
C ILE A 81 -6.27 8.56 0.62
N ASP A 82 -5.12 8.08 1.06
CA ASP A 82 -4.15 8.86 1.83
C ASP A 82 -2.71 8.50 1.47
N ALA A 83 -1.76 9.32 1.88
CA ALA A 83 -0.35 9.06 1.67
C ALA A 83 0.45 9.25 2.96
N THR A 84 1.29 8.27 3.27
CA THR A 84 2.15 8.31 4.44
C THR A 84 3.62 8.22 4.07
N HIS A 85 4.46 8.99 4.80
CA HIS A 85 5.90 8.96 4.65
C HIS A 85 6.54 7.85 5.48
N ILE A 86 7.43 7.09 4.84
CA ILE A 86 8.28 6.11 5.50
C ILE A 86 9.71 6.63 5.48
N ARG A 87 10.28 6.87 6.66
CA ARG A 87 11.69 7.25 6.78
C ARG A 87 12.59 6.07 6.39
N ALA A 88 13.49 6.31 5.46
CA ALA A 88 14.52 5.36 5.07
C ALA A 88 15.78 5.60 5.90
N HIS A 89 16.44 4.51 6.31
CA HIS A 89 17.75 4.63 6.96
C HIS A 89 18.75 5.28 5.99
N GLN A 90 19.66 6.12 6.50
CA GLN A 90 20.65 6.81 5.66
C GLN A 90 21.47 5.87 4.76
N SER A 91 21.71 4.64 5.19
CA SER A 91 22.45 3.63 4.42
C SER A 91 21.56 2.86 3.41
N SER A 92 20.26 3.13 3.33
CA SER A 92 19.39 2.45 2.38
C SER A 92 19.43 3.09 0.98
N ALA A 93 19.80 4.35 0.88
CA ALA A 93 19.88 5.11 -0.38
C ALA A 93 21.20 4.88 -1.11
N GLY A 94 21.64 3.72 -1.32
CA GLY A 94 22.91 3.40 -1.97
C GLY A 94 23.12 1.90 -2.11
N ALA A 95 22.10 1.13 -1.75
CA ALA A 95 22.13 -0.30 -1.98
C ALA A 95 22.24 -0.58 -3.48
N ALA A 96 23.23 -1.36 -3.88
CA ALA A 96 23.40 -1.78 -5.26
C ALA A 96 22.13 -2.53 -5.74
N GLY A 97 21.51 -2.05 -6.80
CA GLY A 97 20.44 -2.78 -7.45
C GLY A 97 19.27 -1.90 -7.89
N GLY A 98 19.32 -1.41 -9.11
CA GLY A 98 18.19 -0.90 -9.87
C GLY A 98 17.92 0.60 -9.75
N ASP A 99 17.41 1.14 -10.84
CA ASP A 99 17.23 2.57 -11.08
C ASP A 99 16.04 3.18 -10.30
N CYS A 100 15.21 2.38 -9.63
CA CYS A 100 14.01 2.85 -8.94
C CYS A 100 13.87 2.27 -7.53
N GLN A 101 14.56 2.88 -6.56
CA GLN A 101 14.44 2.49 -5.15
C GLN A 101 13.29 3.20 -4.43
N HIS A 102 12.56 4.10 -5.09
CA HIS A 102 11.51 4.94 -4.49
C HIS A 102 11.96 5.65 -3.20
N ILE A 103 13.24 5.98 -3.09
CA ILE A 103 13.81 6.73 -1.97
C ILE A 103 14.33 8.06 -2.49
N ALA A 104 13.82 9.16 -1.95
CA ALA A 104 14.31 10.50 -2.25
C ALA A 104 14.63 11.27 -0.97
N LYS A 105 15.51 12.26 -1.10
CA LYS A 105 15.89 13.13 0.01
C LYS A 105 14.85 14.24 0.15
N SER A 106 14.01 14.15 1.17
CA SER A 106 13.09 15.21 1.58
C SER A 106 13.72 16.12 2.64
N VAL A 107 13.00 17.16 3.06
CA VAL A 107 13.42 18.03 4.18
C VAL A 107 13.68 17.21 5.46
N GLY A 108 12.94 16.13 5.67
CA GLY A 108 13.09 15.21 6.81
C GLY A 108 14.12 14.10 6.60
N GLY A 109 14.93 14.13 5.54
CA GLY A 109 15.91 13.09 5.20
C GLY A 109 15.43 12.14 4.11
N ASN A 110 16.10 11.00 3.97
CA ASN A 110 15.72 9.97 3.00
C ASN A 110 14.36 9.35 3.37
N SER A 111 13.44 9.36 2.42
CA SER A 111 12.09 8.84 2.64
C SER A 111 11.49 8.25 1.36
N SER A 112 10.60 7.31 1.56
CA SER A 112 9.63 6.84 0.57
C SER A 112 8.25 7.27 0.99
N LYS A 113 7.29 7.27 0.07
CA LYS A 113 5.90 7.54 0.36
C LYS A 113 5.05 6.35 -0.09
N ILE A 114 4.12 5.90 0.75
CA ILE A 114 3.09 4.95 0.37
C ILE A 114 1.80 5.72 0.17
N HIS A 115 1.26 5.65 -1.04
CA HIS A 115 -0.08 6.09 -1.37
C HIS A 115 -0.99 4.89 -1.23
N LEU A 116 -1.97 4.95 -0.35
CA LEU A 116 -2.80 3.84 0.06
C LEU A 116 -4.26 4.15 -0.25
N ALA A 117 -4.98 3.17 -0.79
CA ALA A 117 -6.42 3.17 -0.83
C ALA A 117 -6.95 2.13 0.16
N VAL A 118 -7.97 2.50 0.92
CA VAL A 118 -8.63 1.62 1.89
C VAL A 118 -10.14 1.58 1.62
N ASP A 119 -10.75 0.46 2.02
CA ASP A 119 -12.20 0.27 1.95
C ASP A 119 -12.93 0.99 3.11
N ALA A 120 -14.26 0.87 3.18
CA ALA A 120 -15.09 1.48 4.22
C ALA A 120 -14.73 1.02 5.64
N HIS A 121 -14.10 -0.14 5.79
CA HIS A 121 -13.63 -0.65 7.08
C HIS A 121 -12.16 -0.29 7.38
N GLY A 122 -11.51 0.51 6.54
CA GLY A 122 -10.10 0.86 6.66
C GLY A 122 -9.12 -0.25 6.25
N ASN A 123 -9.60 -1.31 5.59
CA ASN A 123 -8.70 -2.36 5.09
C ASN A 123 -8.01 -1.90 3.81
N PRO A 124 -6.70 -2.10 3.67
CA PRO A 124 -5.97 -1.78 2.45
C PRO A 124 -6.51 -2.56 1.25
N ILE A 125 -6.82 -1.86 0.15
CA ILE A 125 -7.30 -2.46 -1.11
C ILE A 125 -6.31 -2.29 -2.26
N GLU A 126 -5.52 -1.20 -2.23
CA GLU A 126 -4.49 -0.94 -3.22
C GLU A 126 -3.44 0.02 -2.66
N PHE A 127 -2.23 -0.02 -3.21
CA PHE A 127 -1.18 0.93 -2.85
C PHE A 127 -0.17 1.16 -3.97
N ILE A 128 0.45 2.34 -3.95
CA ILE A 128 1.61 2.67 -4.79
C ILE A 128 2.74 3.15 -3.87
N VAL A 129 3.93 2.63 -4.09
CA VAL A 129 5.14 3.14 -3.43
C VAL A 129 5.76 4.18 -4.35
N GLY A 130 5.87 5.40 -3.85
CA GLY A 130 6.51 6.52 -4.54
C GLY A 130 7.74 7.03 -3.77
N ASP A 131 8.43 7.97 -4.37
CA ASP A 131 9.48 8.72 -3.67
C ASP A 131 8.87 9.66 -2.62
N GLY A 132 9.68 10.06 -1.64
CA GLY A 132 9.25 10.90 -0.52
C GLY A 132 8.98 12.36 -0.87
N VAL A 133 9.21 12.81 -2.12
CA VAL A 133 9.11 14.22 -2.53
C VAL A 133 8.00 14.50 -3.53
N THR A 134 7.54 13.49 -4.25
CA THR A 134 6.45 13.66 -5.22
C THR A 134 5.15 14.02 -4.52
N HIS A 135 4.46 15.04 -5.01
CA HIS A 135 3.15 15.47 -4.51
C HIS A 135 2.09 14.39 -4.74
N ASP A 136 1.22 14.18 -3.75
CA ASP A 136 0.20 13.13 -3.72
C ASP A 136 -0.74 13.19 -4.92
N ILE A 137 -1.13 14.39 -5.31
CA ILE A 137 -1.99 14.62 -6.47
C ILE A 137 -1.42 14.10 -7.81
N LYS A 138 -0.09 13.97 -7.92
CA LYS A 138 0.54 13.43 -9.14
C LYS A 138 0.40 11.92 -9.23
N ILE A 139 0.32 11.24 -8.10
CA ILE A 139 0.20 9.77 -8.01
C ILE A 139 -1.25 9.33 -7.95
N ALA A 140 -2.14 10.18 -7.43
CA ALA A 140 -3.55 9.87 -7.24
C ALA A 140 -4.28 9.32 -8.49
N PRO A 141 -4.09 9.86 -9.72
CA PRO A 141 -4.70 9.29 -10.91
C PRO A 141 -4.24 7.86 -11.22
N ALA A 142 -2.95 7.55 -10.98
CA ALA A 142 -2.41 6.21 -11.18
C ALA A 142 -3.00 5.24 -10.15
N LEU A 143 -3.10 5.64 -8.87
CA LEU A 143 -3.71 4.84 -7.82
C LEU A 143 -5.20 4.58 -8.13
N LEU A 144 -5.95 5.61 -8.53
CA LEU A 144 -7.35 5.49 -8.94
C LEU A 144 -7.51 4.51 -10.13
N GLY A 145 -6.55 4.51 -11.05
CA GLY A 145 -6.54 3.60 -12.20
C GLY A 145 -6.39 2.13 -11.85
N LEU A 146 -5.85 1.80 -10.68
CA LEU A 146 -5.68 0.43 -10.18
C LEU A 146 -6.90 -0.08 -9.39
N LEU A 147 -7.84 0.81 -9.03
CA LEU A 147 -9.02 0.47 -8.25
C LEU A 147 -10.16 -0.01 -9.15
N ASP A 148 -10.80 -1.10 -8.75
CA ASP A 148 -12.14 -1.44 -9.23
C ASP A 148 -13.16 -0.72 -8.32
N LEU A 149 -13.76 0.34 -8.84
CA LEU A 149 -14.71 1.19 -8.12
C LEU A 149 -16.16 0.74 -8.30
N LYS A 150 -16.40 -0.47 -8.74
CA LYS A 150 -17.75 -1.00 -8.87
C LYS A 150 -18.44 -1.08 -7.50
N GLY A 151 -19.57 -0.39 -7.36
CA GLY A 151 -20.32 -0.30 -6.11
C GLY A 151 -19.80 0.79 -5.16
N THR A 152 -18.80 1.57 -5.55
CA THR A 152 -18.30 2.71 -4.76
C THR A 152 -19.18 3.93 -5.00
N GLU A 153 -19.71 4.50 -3.93
CA GLU A 153 -20.49 5.75 -3.99
C GLU A 153 -19.62 6.97 -3.75
N PHE A 154 -18.69 6.88 -2.78
CA PHE A 154 -17.86 8.01 -2.33
C PHE A 154 -16.38 7.68 -2.34
N LEU A 155 -15.57 8.67 -2.74
CA LEU A 155 -14.13 8.64 -2.60
C LEU A 155 -13.67 9.80 -1.72
N ASN A 156 -13.11 9.46 -0.57
CA ASN A 156 -12.59 10.40 0.40
C ASN A 156 -11.09 10.61 0.21
N ALA A 157 -10.64 11.84 0.26
CA ALA A 157 -9.22 12.16 0.34
C ALA A 157 -9.01 13.51 1.04
N ASP A 158 -7.81 13.76 1.52
CA ASP A 158 -7.46 15.02 2.16
C ASP A 158 -7.36 16.19 1.15
N LYS A 159 -7.25 17.43 1.67
CA LYS A 159 -7.08 18.64 0.84
C LYS A 159 -5.82 18.66 -0.02
N GLY A 160 -4.85 17.78 0.23
CA GLY A 160 -3.66 17.60 -0.60
C GLY A 160 -4.01 17.13 -2.01
N TYR A 161 -5.11 16.39 -2.12
CA TYR A 161 -5.66 15.86 -3.36
C TYR A 161 -6.63 16.82 -4.08
N ASP A 162 -6.84 18.04 -3.57
CA ASP A 162 -7.75 19.02 -4.18
C ASP A 162 -7.23 19.50 -5.54
N SER A 163 -7.84 18.99 -6.59
CA SER A 163 -7.59 19.32 -7.99
C SER A 163 -8.86 19.08 -8.80
N GLU A 164 -9.25 20.05 -9.64
CA GLU A 164 -10.43 19.90 -10.51
C GLU A 164 -10.28 18.69 -11.43
N ALA A 165 -9.13 18.52 -12.08
CA ALA A 165 -8.90 17.38 -12.96
C ALA A 165 -9.02 16.04 -12.25
N PHE A 166 -8.63 15.95 -10.97
CA PHE A 166 -8.77 14.71 -10.21
C PHE A 166 -10.23 14.46 -9.79
N ARG A 167 -10.98 15.52 -9.43
CA ARG A 167 -12.43 15.42 -9.18
C ARG A 167 -13.19 14.97 -10.42
N GLU A 168 -12.89 15.56 -11.58
CA GLU A 168 -13.47 15.16 -12.87
C GLU A 168 -13.18 13.70 -13.18
N LEU A 169 -11.93 13.25 -12.92
CA LEU A 169 -11.54 11.86 -13.11
C LEU A 169 -12.33 10.91 -12.20
N ILE A 170 -12.56 11.26 -10.93
CA ILE A 170 -13.40 10.49 -10.00
C ILE A 170 -14.85 10.45 -10.49
N HIS A 171 -15.42 11.60 -10.84
CA HIS A 171 -16.79 11.70 -11.35
C HIS A 171 -16.98 10.93 -12.65
N SER A 172 -15.98 10.91 -13.54
CA SER A 172 -16.02 10.10 -14.78
C SER A 172 -16.12 8.59 -14.53
N ARG A 173 -15.79 8.13 -13.32
CA ARG A 173 -15.97 6.75 -12.86
C ARG A 173 -17.30 6.51 -12.14
N GLY A 174 -18.18 7.51 -12.09
CA GLY A 174 -19.49 7.44 -11.42
C GLY A 174 -19.44 7.56 -9.91
N VAL A 175 -18.33 8.06 -9.34
CA VAL A 175 -18.09 8.17 -7.90
C VAL A 175 -18.12 9.63 -7.46
N HIS A 176 -18.63 9.90 -6.26
CA HIS A 176 -18.65 11.25 -5.68
C HIS A 176 -17.34 11.53 -4.93
N ALA A 177 -16.67 12.64 -5.29
CA ALA A 177 -15.42 13.06 -4.66
C ALA A 177 -15.69 13.86 -3.38
N ILE A 178 -15.32 13.32 -2.23
CA ILE A 178 -15.39 13.97 -0.91
C ILE A 178 -13.97 14.44 -0.53
N ILE A 179 -13.57 15.59 -1.07
CA ILE A 179 -12.24 16.17 -0.90
C ILE A 179 -12.40 17.63 -0.46
N PRO A 180 -11.84 18.04 0.69
CA PRO A 180 -11.90 19.45 1.10
C PRO A 180 -11.15 20.36 0.13
N ARG A 181 -11.68 21.55 -0.10
CA ARG A 181 -11.02 22.57 -0.92
C ARG A 181 -9.83 23.20 -0.18
N LYS A 182 -8.78 23.51 -0.90
CA LYS A 182 -7.68 24.33 -0.37
C LYS A 182 -8.16 25.75 -0.09
N LYS A 183 -7.50 26.44 0.86
CA LYS A 183 -7.83 27.85 1.21
C LYS A 183 -7.84 28.81 0.00
N ASN A 184 -7.02 28.51 -0.99
CA ASN A 184 -6.86 29.33 -2.21
C ASN A 184 -7.74 28.83 -3.38
N ALA A 185 -8.65 27.89 -3.15
CA ALA A 185 -9.54 27.39 -4.19
C ALA A 185 -10.53 28.48 -4.62
N LYS A 186 -10.81 28.53 -5.92
CA LYS A 186 -11.79 29.49 -6.49
C LYS A 186 -13.23 29.15 -6.10
N THR A 187 -13.50 27.90 -5.79
CA THR A 187 -14.81 27.39 -5.37
C THR A 187 -14.82 27.06 -3.89
N SER A 188 -15.94 27.32 -3.21
CA SER A 188 -16.10 27.05 -1.78
C SER A 188 -16.41 25.59 -1.49
N ASN A 189 -16.31 25.20 -0.19
CA ASN A 189 -16.72 23.88 0.32
C ASN A 189 -18.26 23.75 0.50
N GLY A 190 -19.08 24.61 -0.13
CA GLY A 190 -20.51 24.67 0.12
C GLY A 190 -21.31 23.38 -0.19
N HIS A 191 -20.72 22.48 -0.98
CA HIS A 191 -21.31 21.17 -1.32
C HIS A 191 -20.54 19.99 -0.69
N MET A 192 -19.68 20.26 0.30
CA MET A 192 -18.91 19.24 0.99
C MET A 192 -19.77 18.53 2.03
N ASP A 193 -19.90 17.22 1.95
CA ASP A 193 -20.49 16.42 3.00
C ASP A 193 -19.45 16.14 4.10
N TRP A 194 -19.54 16.92 5.17
CA TRP A 194 -18.61 16.83 6.30
C TRP A 194 -18.87 15.60 7.17
N LEU A 195 -20.08 15.03 7.17
CA LEU A 195 -20.40 13.82 7.92
C LEU A 195 -19.71 12.62 7.29
N ILE A 196 -19.80 12.48 5.96
CA ILE A 196 -19.09 11.42 5.22
C ILE A 196 -17.56 11.60 5.32
N TYR A 197 -17.06 12.84 5.33
CA TYR A 197 -15.62 13.08 5.44
C TYR A 197 -15.02 12.70 6.81
N GLN A 198 -15.83 12.76 7.88
CA GLN A 198 -15.40 12.46 9.25
C GLN A 198 -15.67 11.01 9.67
N ALA A 199 -16.44 10.26 8.90
CA ALA A 199 -16.73 8.86 9.15
C ALA A 199 -15.55 7.95 8.86
#